data_8d765204084decfa02809c29f0c9cb3e
#
_entry.id   8d765204084decfa02809c29f0c9cb3e
#
_cell.length_a   1.000
_cell.length_b   1.000
_cell.length_c   1.000
_cell.angle_alpha   90.00
_cell.angle_beta   90.00
_cell.angle_gamma   90.00
#
_symmetry.space_group_name_H-M   'P 1'
#
loop_
_entity.id
_entity.type
_entity.pdbx_description
1 polymer ?
#
loop_
_entity_poly.entity_id
_entity_poly.type
_entity_poly.pdbx_seq_one_letter_code
_entity_poly.pdbx_strand_id
1 'polypeptide(L)'
;IKLQSDGRGYSSSRSVRGIVRHGFQMAVENDLLRKNPFEFQLCTVVVNDSVTRQAITKEQEELFLEFIRNDDHYSKYYNGMFILFKTGLRISEFCGLTVKDIDLQERKINVNHQLQRTRGMQYVIEDTKTSSGTRMLPMTDEVYECFEQIVKNRKKVRVEPIIDGYSRFLFLDKKDMPEVALHWEKHFQWALGKYNRTHEEQMPKITPHVCRHTYCSNMAKAGMNP
;
A
#
# COMPACT_ATOMS: atom_id res chain seq x y z
N ILE A 1 25.25 3.92 -15.37
CA ILE A 1 26.37 3.00 -15.04
C ILE A 1 26.72 3.18 -13.56
N LYS A 2 27.18 4.37 -13.10
CA LYS A 2 27.58 4.57 -11.68
C LYS A 2 26.46 4.25 -10.69
N LEU A 3 25.22 4.69 -10.91
CA LEU A 3 24.09 4.37 -10.05
C LEU A 3 23.84 2.85 -9.94
N GLN A 4 24.04 2.11 -11.01
CA GLN A 4 23.87 0.65 -11.01
C GLN A 4 25.04 -0.05 -10.32
N SER A 5 26.28 0.43 -10.52
CA SER A 5 27.44 -0.08 -9.76
C SER A 5 27.33 0.20 -8.26
N ASP A 6 26.61 1.27 -7.87
CA ASP A 6 26.31 1.60 -6.49
C ASP A 6 25.07 0.80 -5.95
N GLY A 7 24.62 -0.24 -6.66
CA GLY A 7 23.50 -1.10 -6.26
C GLY A 7 22.10 -0.49 -6.46
N ARG A 8 21.96 0.60 -7.23
CA ARG A 8 20.67 1.19 -7.58
C ARG A 8 20.06 0.47 -8.77
N GLY A 9 18.83 -0.01 -8.63
CA GLY A 9 18.11 -0.67 -9.71
C GLY A 9 17.70 0.27 -10.86
N TYR A 10 17.27 -0.32 -11.97
CA TYR A 10 16.81 0.39 -13.18
C TYR A 10 15.76 1.47 -12.90
N SER A 11 14.76 1.18 -12.06
CA SER A 11 13.70 2.13 -11.72
C SER A 11 14.22 3.40 -11.05
N SER A 12 15.23 3.29 -10.17
CA SER A 12 15.90 4.44 -9.55
C SER A 12 16.64 5.27 -10.58
N SER A 13 17.39 4.61 -11.47
CA SER A 13 18.11 5.26 -12.58
C SER A 13 17.16 5.97 -13.53
N ARG A 14 16.00 5.37 -13.83
CA ARG A 14 14.94 5.96 -14.65
C ARG A 14 14.37 7.23 -14.02
N SER A 15 14.09 7.21 -12.70
CA SER A 15 13.56 8.37 -11.98
C SER A 15 14.55 9.53 -11.96
N VAL A 16 15.82 9.27 -11.62
CA VAL A 16 16.88 10.29 -11.65
C VAL A 16 17.03 10.89 -13.03
N ARG A 17 17.13 10.04 -14.07
CA ARG A 17 17.21 10.51 -15.47
C ARG A 17 16.00 11.36 -15.84
N GLY A 18 14.79 10.98 -15.44
CA GLY A 18 13.57 11.74 -15.70
C GLY A 18 13.67 13.17 -15.21
N ILE A 19 14.07 13.37 -13.96
CA ILE A 19 14.21 14.69 -13.33
C ILE A 19 15.28 15.51 -14.07
N VAL A 20 16.46 14.93 -14.27
CA VAL A 20 17.61 15.62 -14.89
C VAL A 20 17.30 15.97 -16.36
N ARG A 21 16.64 15.06 -17.10
CA ARG A 21 16.24 15.30 -18.50
C ARG A 21 15.38 16.53 -18.66
N HIS A 22 14.40 16.75 -17.75
CA HIS A 22 13.55 17.97 -17.82
C HIS A 22 14.36 19.25 -17.61
N GLY A 23 15.28 19.26 -16.63
CA GLY A 23 16.14 20.44 -16.41
C GLY A 23 17.01 20.77 -17.64
N PHE A 24 17.60 19.73 -18.27
CA PHE A 24 18.39 19.92 -19.51
C PHE A 24 17.52 20.29 -20.72
N GLN A 25 16.27 19.85 -20.75
CA GLN A 25 15.34 20.25 -21.79
C GLN A 25 15.03 21.76 -21.71
N MET A 26 14.81 22.30 -20.50
CA MET A 26 14.67 23.75 -20.30
C MET A 26 15.91 24.52 -20.76
N ALA A 27 17.11 23.98 -20.56
CA ALA A 27 18.34 24.61 -21.03
C ALA A 27 18.44 24.64 -22.59
N VAL A 28 17.92 23.62 -23.26
CA VAL A 28 17.81 23.61 -24.74
C VAL A 28 16.78 24.65 -25.20
N GLU A 29 15.62 24.71 -24.57
CA GLU A 29 14.55 25.67 -24.90
C GLU A 29 14.94 27.15 -24.69
N ASN A 30 15.93 27.39 -23.82
CA ASN A 30 16.52 28.73 -23.58
C ASN A 30 17.84 28.95 -24.32
N ASP A 31 18.13 28.18 -25.36
CA ASP A 31 19.34 28.27 -26.20
C ASP A 31 20.69 28.17 -25.44
N LEU A 32 20.67 27.65 -24.21
CA LEU A 32 21.87 27.39 -23.42
C LEU A 32 22.60 26.10 -23.86
N LEU A 33 21.90 25.19 -24.48
CA LEU A 33 22.43 23.92 -24.99
C LEU A 33 21.83 23.61 -26.36
N ARG A 34 22.66 23.06 -27.23
CA ARG A 34 22.21 22.65 -28.57
C ARG A 34 21.38 21.36 -28.58
N LYS A 35 21.62 20.47 -27.61
CA LYS A 35 20.98 19.17 -27.50
C LYS A 35 20.93 18.71 -26.05
N ASN A 36 19.84 18.03 -25.71
CA ASN A 36 19.71 17.44 -24.40
C ASN A 36 20.57 16.16 -24.28
N PRO A 37 21.60 16.13 -23.40
CA PRO A 37 22.48 14.96 -23.28
C PRO A 37 21.78 13.73 -22.67
N PHE A 38 20.57 13.88 -22.12
CA PHE A 38 19.76 12.79 -21.57
C PHE A 38 18.70 12.26 -22.54
N GLU A 39 18.81 12.59 -23.83
CA GLU A 39 17.91 12.17 -24.90
C GLU A 39 18.31 10.81 -25.51
N PHE A 40 18.63 9.84 -24.68
CA PHE A 40 18.95 8.47 -25.08
C PHE A 40 17.95 7.46 -24.46
N GLN A 41 17.86 6.28 -25.02
CA GLN A 41 17.07 5.21 -24.44
C GLN A 41 17.82 4.59 -23.24
N LEU A 42 17.23 4.65 -22.03
CA LEU A 42 17.92 4.17 -20.83
C LEU A 42 18.28 2.68 -20.90
N CYS A 43 17.41 1.86 -21.51
CA CYS A 43 17.64 0.43 -21.67
C CYS A 43 18.86 0.06 -22.53
N THR A 44 19.40 1.00 -23.31
CA THR A 44 20.64 0.75 -24.08
C THR A 44 21.91 0.95 -23.25
N VAL A 45 21.81 1.58 -22.07
CA VAL A 45 22.94 1.96 -21.21
C VAL A 45 22.90 1.27 -19.85
N VAL A 46 21.70 0.96 -19.37
CA VAL A 46 21.46 0.38 -18.02
C VAL A 46 20.63 -0.88 -18.20
N VAL A 47 21.08 -1.98 -17.60
CA VAL A 47 20.35 -3.25 -17.62
C VAL A 47 19.01 -3.08 -16.89
N ASN A 48 17.92 -3.49 -17.52
CA ASN A 48 16.60 -3.46 -16.90
C ASN A 48 16.41 -4.68 -15.98
N ASP A 49 16.72 -4.48 -14.71
CA ASP A 49 16.54 -5.44 -13.63
C ASP A 49 15.21 -5.26 -12.89
N SER A 50 14.28 -4.48 -13.44
CA SER A 50 12.99 -4.23 -12.79
C SER A 50 12.14 -5.50 -12.79
N VAL A 51 11.80 -5.95 -11.59
CA VAL A 51 10.85 -7.05 -11.40
C VAL A 51 9.44 -6.48 -11.42
N THR A 52 8.63 -6.94 -12.37
CA THR A 52 7.20 -6.61 -12.40
C THR A 52 6.53 -7.30 -11.21
N ARG A 53 5.88 -6.53 -10.36
CA ARG A 53 5.08 -7.09 -9.27
C ARG A 53 3.88 -7.80 -9.88
N GLN A 54 3.77 -9.09 -9.63
CA GLN A 54 2.65 -9.89 -10.09
C GLN A 54 1.59 -9.99 -9.01
N ALA A 55 0.33 -10.04 -9.44
CA ALA A 55 -0.76 -10.47 -8.58
C ALA A 55 -0.55 -11.94 -8.18
N ILE A 56 -0.93 -12.29 -6.98
CA ILE A 56 -0.92 -13.69 -6.55
C ILE A 56 -2.19 -14.41 -7.06
N THR A 57 -2.15 -15.73 -7.10
CA THR A 57 -3.32 -16.52 -7.50
C THR A 57 -4.37 -16.52 -6.38
N LYS A 58 -5.59 -16.93 -6.73
CA LYS A 58 -6.68 -17.05 -5.75
C LYS A 58 -6.35 -18.09 -4.67
N GLU A 59 -5.77 -19.19 -5.07
CA GLU A 59 -5.33 -20.28 -4.18
C GLU A 59 -4.25 -19.78 -3.20
N GLN A 60 -3.29 -19.02 -3.69
CA GLN A 60 -2.24 -18.43 -2.83
C GLN A 60 -2.82 -17.41 -1.84
N GLU A 61 -3.80 -16.61 -2.26
CA GLU A 61 -4.50 -15.67 -1.37
C GLU A 61 -5.24 -16.43 -0.27
N GLU A 62 -6.02 -17.47 -0.63
CA GLU A 62 -6.80 -18.26 0.31
C GLU A 62 -5.89 -18.98 1.32
N LEU A 63 -4.84 -19.65 0.86
CA LEU A 63 -3.87 -20.34 1.73
C LEU A 63 -3.16 -19.36 2.68
N PHE A 64 -2.75 -18.17 2.20
CA PHE A 64 -2.11 -17.19 3.05
C PHE A 64 -3.07 -16.64 4.12
N LEU A 65 -4.31 -16.31 3.74
CA LEU A 65 -5.33 -15.82 4.67
C LEU A 65 -5.74 -16.89 5.68
N GLU A 66 -5.85 -18.15 5.28
CA GLU A 66 -6.11 -19.27 6.19
C GLU A 66 -4.98 -19.43 7.20
N PHE A 67 -3.73 -19.40 6.75
CA PHE A 67 -2.57 -19.41 7.65
C PHE A 67 -2.64 -18.26 8.67
N ILE A 68 -2.90 -17.01 8.22
CA ILE A 68 -3.02 -15.87 9.13
C ILE A 68 -4.14 -16.07 10.14
N ARG A 69 -5.30 -16.58 9.72
CA ARG A 69 -6.45 -16.80 10.59
C ARG A 69 -6.15 -17.78 11.70
N ASN A 70 -5.40 -18.84 11.40
CA ASN A 70 -5.12 -19.96 12.31
C ASN A 70 -3.83 -19.77 13.13
N ASP A 71 -3.06 -18.71 12.89
CA ASP A 71 -1.81 -18.47 13.59
C ASP A 71 -2.05 -17.68 14.89
N ASP A 72 -1.55 -18.18 16.03
CA ASP A 72 -1.73 -17.57 17.37
C ASP A 72 -1.26 -16.11 17.45
N HIS A 73 -0.23 -15.75 16.68
CA HIS A 73 0.34 -14.40 16.73
C HIS A 73 -0.28 -13.47 15.68
N TYR A 74 -0.53 -14.00 14.45
CA TYR A 74 -0.93 -13.17 13.31
C TYR A 74 -2.44 -13.06 13.13
N SER A 75 -3.25 -13.91 13.79
CA SER A 75 -4.73 -13.88 13.71
C SER A 75 -5.33 -12.50 14.03
N LYS A 76 -4.72 -11.74 14.92
CA LYS A 76 -5.13 -10.35 15.23
C LYS A 76 -5.02 -9.38 14.06
N TYR A 77 -4.22 -9.68 13.04
CA TYR A 77 -4.07 -8.88 11.82
C TYR A 77 -4.94 -9.39 10.66
N TYR A 78 -5.61 -10.53 10.84
CA TYR A 78 -6.41 -11.18 9.80
C TYR A 78 -7.40 -10.22 9.14
N ASN A 79 -8.25 -9.56 9.93
CA ASN A 79 -9.29 -8.67 9.40
C ASN A 79 -8.71 -7.53 8.56
N GLY A 80 -7.59 -6.93 8.99
CA GLY A 80 -6.93 -5.87 8.24
C GLY A 80 -6.30 -6.37 6.94
N MET A 81 -5.65 -7.53 6.97
CA MET A 81 -5.06 -8.14 5.78
C MET A 81 -6.15 -8.57 4.78
N PHE A 82 -7.24 -9.15 5.28
CA PHE A 82 -8.39 -9.51 4.46
C PHE A 82 -9.00 -8.30 3.75
N ILE A 83 -9.24 -7.21 4.47
CA ILE A 83 -9.76 -5.95 3.91
C ILE A 83 -8.83 -5.45 2.78
N LEU A 84 -7.51 -5.46 2.98
CA LEU A 84 -6.56 -5.03 1.95
C LEU A 84 -6.64 -5.86 0.67
N PHE A 85 -6.87 -7.18 0.77
CA PHE A 85 -7.09 -8.04 -0.39
C PHE A 85 -8.44 -7.82 -1.08
N LYS A 86 -9.50 -7.52 -0.31
CA LYS A 86 -10.88 -7.49 -0.82
C LYS A 86 -11.39 -6.10 -1.21
N THR A 87 -10.62 -5.03 -0.91
CA THR A 87 -11.04 -3.65 -1.21
C THR A 87 -10.11 -2.90 -2.14
N GLY A 88 -8.89 -3.40 -2.31
CA GLY A 88 -7.87 -2.72 -3.10
C GLY A 88 -7.49 -1.32 -2.59
N LEU A 89 -7.72 -1.00 -1.33
CA LEU A 89 -7.27 0.24 -0.70
C LEU A 89 -5.76 0.43 -0.83
N ARG A 90 -5.32 1.67 -1.02
CA ARG A 90 -3.89 1.97 -0.83
C ARG A 90 -3.55 1.86 0.64
N ILE A 91 -2.37 1.39 0.94
CA ILE A 91 -1.98 1.18 2.34
C ILE A 91 -2.06 2.46 3.18
N SER A 92 -1.74 3.62 2.61
CA SER A 92 -1.85 4.90 3.30
C SER A 92 -3.32 5.34 3.53
N GLU A 93 -4.22 5.06 2.59
CA GLU A 93 -5.67 5.24 2.75
C GLU A 93 -6.19 4.33 3.88
N PHE A 94 -5.84 3.04 3.84
CA PHE A 94 -6.22 2.06 4.86
C PHE A 94 -5.73 2.45 6.27
N CYS A 95 -4.49 2.89 6.41
CA CYS A 95 -3.96 3.37 7.69
C CYS A 95 -4.66 4.65 8.20
N GLY A 96 -5.16 5.48 7.27
CA GLY A 96 -5.89 6.71 7.59
C GLY A 96 -7.33 6.47 8.06
N LEU A 97 -7.91 5.31 7.81
CA LEU A 97 -9.31 5.04 8.14
C LEU A 97 -9.61 5.26 9.63
N THR A 98 -10.64 6.03 9.87
CA THR A 98 -11.21 6.29 11.20
C THR A 98 -12.57 5.58 11.35
N VAL A 99 -13.08 5.51 12.56
CA VAL A 99 -14.42 4.94 12.80
C VAL A 99 -15.52 5.72 12.02
N LYS A 100 -15.30 7.02 11.76
CA LYS A 100 -16.27 7.85 11.02
C LYS A 100 -16.33 7.52 9.52
N ASP A 101 -15.28 6.91 8.99
CA ASP A 101 -15.19 6.55 7.56
C ASP A 101 -15.90 5.22 7.27
N ILE A 102 -16.32 4.51 8.30
CA ILE A 102 -16.97 3.20 8.19
C ILE A 102 -18.47 3.36 8.47
N ASP A 103 -19.25 3.35 7.41
CA ASP A 103 -20.71 3.32 7.52
C ASP A 103 -21.20 1.87 7.48
N LEU A 104 -21.45 1.33 8.68
CA LEU A 104 -21.95 -0.05 8.82
C LEU A 104 -23.45 -0.16 8.45
N GLN A 105 -24.22 0.92 8.44
CA GLN A 105 -25.64 0.89 8.06
C GLN A 105 -25.79 0.83 6.54
N GLU A 106 -25.08 1.71 5.83
CA GLU A 106 -25.07 1.77 4.38
C GLU A 106 -24.06 0.82 3.73
N ARG A 107 -23.26 0.11 4.55
CA ARG A 107 -22.17 -0.80 4.12
C ARG A 107 -21.20 -0.15 3.14
N LYS A 108 -20.69 1.02 3.52
CA LYS A 108 -19.78 1.83 2.70
C LYS A 108 -18.54 2.25 3.47
N ILE A 109 -17.43 2.34 2.76
CA ILE A 109 -16.17 2.89 3.24
C ILE A 109 -15.95 4.23 2.56
N ASN A 110 -15.82 5.30 3.33
CA ASN A 110 -15.48 6.62 2.81
C ASN A 110 -13.96 6.75 2.72
N VAL A 111 -13.44 6.87 1.51
CA VAL A 111 -12.00 7.06 1.25
C VAL A 111 -11.80 8.48 0.74
N ASN A 112 -11.36 9.38 1.58
CA ASN A 112 -11.16 10.80 1.26
C ASN A 112 -9.81 11.35 1.69
N HIS A 113 -9.04 10.60 2.48
CA HIS A 113 -7.74 11.00 3.00
C HIS A 113 -6.78 9.81 3.14
N GLN A 114 -5.54 10.10 3.42
CA GLN A 114 -4.50 9.11 3.66
C GLN A 114 -3.60 9.53 4.83
N LEU A 115 -3.17 8.58 5.64
CA LEU A 115 -2.21 8.79 6.71
C LEU A 115 -0.79 8.52 6.21
N GLN A 116 0.09 9.47 6.45
CA GLN A 116 1.51 9.37 6.15
C GLN A 116 2.36 9.63 7.39
N ARG A 117 3.60 9.16 7.34
CA ARG A 117 4.61 9.51 8.32
C ARG A 117 5.82 10.07 7.60
N THR A 118 6.15 11.31 7.89
CA THR A 118 7.27 12.02 7.28
C THR A 118 8.62 11.43 7.69
N ARG A 119 9.70 11.82 7.01
CA ARG A 119 11.06 11.47 7.40
C ARG A 119 11.41 11.95 8.82
N GLY A 120 10.84 13.07 9.25
CA GLY A 120 10.93 13.59 10.62
C GLY A 120 10.07 12.86 11.65
N MET A 121 9.51 11.70 11.29
CA MET A 121 8.66 10.87 12.16
C MET A 121 7.33 11.51 12.57
N GLN A 122 6.92 12.59 11.93
CA GLN A 122 5.64 13.26 12.16
C GLN A 122 4.53 12.55 11.38
N TYR A 123 3.38 12.39 12.01
CA TYR A 123 2.16 11.92 11.37
C TYR A 123 1.47 13.07 10.66
N VAL A 124 1.01 12.85 9.46
CA VAL A 124 0.33 13.85 8.63
C VAL A 124 -0.84 13.18 7.90
N ILE A 125 -1.97 13.88 7.86
CA ILE A 125 -3.07 13.51 6.97
C ILE A 125 -2.93 14.32 5.68
N GLU A 126 -2.97 13.63 4.57
CA GLU A 126 -2.99 14.24 3.24
C GLU A 126 -4.29 13.88 2.53
N ASP A 127 -4.78 14.78 1.71
CA ASP A 127 -5.86 14.49 0.79
C ASP A 127 -5.44 13.39 -0.20
N THR A 128 -6.40 12.72 -0.78
CA THR A 128 -6.12 11.76 -1.83
C THR A 128 -5.46 12.45 -3.03
N LYS A 129 -4.42 11.83 -3.60
CA LYS A 129 -3.57 12.43 -4.66
C LYS A 129 -4.31 12.90 -5.91
N THR A 130 -5.53 12.46 -6.13
CA THR A 130 -6.35 12.78 -7.31
C THR A 130 -7.82 12.89 -6.90
N SER A 131 -8.62 13.63 -7.66
CA SER A 131 -10.07 13.67 -7.46
C SER A 131 -10.73 12.29 -7.47
N SER A 132 -10.23 11.36 -8.30
CA SER A 132 -10.66 9.96 -8.32
C SER A 132 -10.22 9.17 -7.06
N GLY A 133 -9.35 9.73 -6.23
CA GLY A 133 -8.94 9.12 -4.96
C GLY A 133 -10.03 9.19 -3.91
N THR A 134 -10.81 10.27 -3.89
CA THR A 134 -11.97 10.41 -3.01
C THR A 134 -13.13 9.59 -3.58
N ARG A 135 -13.53 8.58 -2.85
CA ARG A 135 -14.53 7.61 -3.31
C ARG A 135 -15.21 6.90 -2.16
N MET A 136 -16.43 6.44 -2.42
CA MET A 136 -17.15 5.51 -1.54
C MET A 136 -16.98 4.09 -2.10
N LEU A 137 -16.52 3.18 -1.26
CA LEU A 137 -16.40 1.75 -1.60
C LEU A 137 -17.51 0.96 -0.93
N PRO A 138 -18.28 0.14 -1.67
CA PRO A 138 -19.22 -0.78 -1.05
C PRO A 138 -18.48 -1.91 -0.32
N MET A 139 -19.07 -2.44 0.74
CA MET A 139 -18.57 -3.61 1.45
C MET A 139 -19.29 -4.87 0.97
N THR A 140 -18.52 -5.94 0.74
CA THR A 140 -19.09 -7.30 0.72
C THR A 140 -19.44 -7.75 2.15
N ASP A 141 -20.21 -8.81 2.29
CA ASP A 141 -20.62 -9.32 3.62
C ASP A 141 -19.39 -9.64 4.48
N GLU A 142 -18.37 -10.29 3.90
CA GLU A 142 -17.15 -10.63 4.64
C GLU A 142 -16.33 -9.39 5.06
N VAL A 143 -16.27 -8.37 4.20
CA VAL A 143 -15.60 -7.09 4.51
C VAL A 143 -16.35 -6.36 5.60
N TYR A 144 -17.69 -6.38 5.55
CA TYR A 144 -18.54 -5.82 6.59
C TYR A 144 -18.26 -6.49 7.96
N GLU A 145 -18.26 -7.81 8.02
CA GLU A 145 -17.96 -8.57 9.25
C GLU A 145 -16.57 -8.21 9.81
N CYS A 146 -15.57 -8.07 8.94
CA CYS A 146 -14.24 -7.65 9.35
C CYS A 146 -14.25 -6.25 9.99
N PHE A 147 -14.93 -5.28 9.38
CA PHE A 147 -15.03 -3.93 9.94
C PHE A 147 -15.87 -3.88 11.23
N GLU A 148 -16.96 -4.62 11.29
CA GLU A 148 -17.76 -4.73 12.52
C GLU A 148 -16.90 -5.22 13.69
N GLN A 149 -16.12 -6.29 13.49
CA GLN A 149 -15.20 -6.82 14.47
C GLN A 149 -14.09 -5.81 14.85
N ILE A 150 -13.52 -5.12 13.87
CA ILE A 150 -12.49 -4.10 14.13
C ILE A 150 -13.06 -2.97 14.99
N VAL A 151 -14.21 -2.43 14.61
CA VAL A 151 -14.85 -1.31 15.35
C VAL A 151 -15.25 -1.75 16.75
N LYS A 152 -15.86 -2.93 16.90
CA LYS A 152 -16.29 -3.50 18.20
C LYS A 152 -15.10 -3.75 19.13
N ASN A 153 -14.01 -4.31 18.60
CA ASN A 153 -12.82 -4.69 19.36
C ASN A 153 -11.74 -3.61 19.37
N ARG A 154 -12.03 -2.43 18.83
CA ARG A 154 -11.07 -1.34 18.79
C ARG A 154 -10.53 -1.02 20.18
N LYS A 155 -9.21 -0.91 20.29
CA LYS A 155 -8.54 -0.58 21.55
C LYS A 155 -9.11 0.72 22.12
N LYS A 156 -9.60 0.66 23.36
CA LYS A 156 -9.98 1.85 24.11
C LYS A 156 -8.72 2.50 24.66
N VAL A 157 -8.48 3.74 24.28
CA VAL A 157 -7.32 4.52 24.73
C VAL A 157 -7.76 5.64 25.67
N ARG A 158 -6.89 6.02 26.60
CA ARG A 158 -7.17 7.09 27.57
C ARG A 158 -7.24 8.45 26.89
N VAL A 159 -6.36 8.67 25.91
CA VAL A 159 -6.31 9.90 25.12
C VAL A 159 -6.25 9.49 23.64
N GLU A 160 -7.25 9.89 22.88
CA GLU A 160 -7.28 9.61 21.44
C GLU A 160 -6.24 10.46 20.71
N PRO A 161 -5.40 9.86 19.87
CA PRO A 161 -4.51 10.62 19.02
C PRO A 161 -5.32 11.45 18.02
N ILE A 162 -4.99 12.73 17.94
CA ILE A 162 -5.57 13.65 16.96
C ILE A 162 -4.46 14.06 15.99
N ILE A 163 -4.67 13.82 14.70
CA ILE A 163 -3.74 14.15 13.62
C ILE A 163 -4.50 14.96 12.59
N ASP A 164 -4.13 16.21 12.41
CA ASP A 164 -4.75 17.16 11.46
C ASP A 164 -6.30 17.17 11.54
N GLY A 165 -6.85 17.08 12.76
CA GLY A 165 -8.29 17.06 13.03
C GLY A 165 -8.96 15.69 12.96
N TYR A 166 -8.26 14.65 12.52
CA TYR A 166 -8.76 13.27 12.48
C TYR A 166 -8.43 12.54 13.79
N SER A 167 -9.35 11.72 14.25
CA SER A 167 -9.21 10.92 15.47
C SER A 167 -9.96 9.59 15.35
N ARG A 168 -9.79 8.71 16.34
CA ARG A 168 -10.42 7.38 16.36
C ARG A 168 -10.00 6.50 15.18
N PHE A 169 -8.71 6.54 14.83
CA PHE A 169 -8.14 5.64 13.80
C PHE A 169 -8.42 4.17 14.14
N LEU A 170 -8.67 3.35 13.14
CA LEU A 170 -9.07 1.95 13.35
C LEU A 170 -7.95 1.10 13.93
N PHE A 171 -6.70 1.34 13.51
CA PHE A 171 -5.55 0.55 13.88
C PHE A 171 -4.56 1.38 14.68
N LEU A 172 -4.29 0.94 15.90
CA LEU A 172 -3.36 1.62 16.82
C LEU A 172 -2.22 0.69 17.22
N ASP A 173 -1.03 1.25 17.29
CA ASP A 173 0.16 0.56 17.76
C ASP A 173 0.17 0.42 19.31
N LYS A 174 1.29 -0.09 19.84
CA LYS A 174 1.46 -0.27 21.31
C LYS A 174 1.53 1.05 22.07
N LYS A 175 1.83 2.16 21.38
CA LYS A 175 1.95 3.51 21.95
C LYS A 175 0.68 4.34 21.76
N ASP A 176 -0.42 3.71 21.40
CA ASP A 176 -1.71 4.34 21.10
C ASP A 176 -1.69 5.30 19.89
N MET A 177 -0.64 5.22 19.04
CA MET A 177 -0.55 5.97 17.80
C MET A 177 -1.06 5.14 16.63
N PRO A 178 -1.59 5.79 15.57
CA PRO A 178 -2.04 5.06 14.39
C PRO A 178 -0.93 4.24 13.74
N GLU A 179 -1.24 3.02 13.36
CA GLU A 179 -0.33 2.22 12.54
C GLU A 179 -0.19 2.83 11.15
N VAL A 180 1.05 2.91 10.66
CA VAL A 180 1.38 3.43 9.34
C VAL A 180 1.78 2.30 8.40
N ALA A 181 1.89 2.62 7.09
CA ALA A 181 2.24 1.67 6.04
C ALA A 181 3.42 0.74 6.40
N LEU A 182 4.48 1.29 7.02
CA LEU A 182 5.65 0.50 7.41
C LEU A 182 5.33 -0.60 8.44
N HIS A 183 4.37 -0.37 9.36
CA HIS A 183 3.95 -1.39 10.32
C HIS A 183 3.28 -2.55 9.59
N TRP A 184 2.35 -2.27 8.71
CA TRP A 184 1.65 -3.28 7.91
C TRP A 184 2.59 -4.03 6.96
N GLU A 185 3.52 -3.33 6.29
CA GLU A 185 4.55 -4.00 5.48
C GLU A 185 5.35 -5.02 6.29
N LYS A 186 5.73 -4.68 7.54
CA LYS A 186 6.41 -5.61 8.44
C LYS A 186 5.52 -6.77 8.88
N HIS A 187 4.24 -6.53 9.18
CA HIS A 187 3.30 -7.60 9.54
C HIS A 187 3.18 -8.61 8.41
N PHE A 188 3.03 -8.15 7.16
CA PHE A 188 3.04 -9.03 5.99
C PHE A 188 4.37 -9.78 5.83
N GLN A 189 5.48 -9.07 5.95
CA GLN A 189 6.82 -9.66 5.79
C GLN A 189 7.08 -10.76 6.81
N TRP A 190 6.75 -10.52 8.08
CA TRP A 190 7.00 -11.51 9.14
C TRP A 190 6.04 -12.69 9.06
N ALA A 191 4.78 -12.47 8.76
CA ALA A 191 3.80 -13.52 8.56
C ALA A 191 4.19 -14.42 7.38
N LEU A 192 4.54 -13.82 6.23
CA LEU A 192 5.03 -14.53 5.06
C LEU A 192 6.32 -15.31 5.37
N GLY A 193 7.26 -14.69 6.10
CA GLY A 193 8.48 -15.34 6.51
C GLY A 193 8.24 -16.53 7.44
N LYS A 194 7.20 -16.50 8.29
CA LYS A 194 6.81 -17.65 9.11
C LYS A 194 6.19 -18.73 8.24
N TYR A 195 5.24 -18.37 7.35
CA TYR A 195 4.64 -19.32 6.40
C TYR A 195 5.72 -20.08 5.63
N ASN A 196 6.64 -19.37 4.98
CA ASN A 196 7.69 -19.97 4.15
C ASN A 196 8.70 -20.82 4.93
N ARG A 197 8.81 -20.65 6.26
CA ARG A 197 9.62 -21.54 7.10
C ARG A 197 8.91 -22.82 7.53
N THR A 198 7.57 -22.80 7.56
CA THR A 198 6.75 -23.89 8.10
C THR A 198 6.07 -24.74 7.03
N HIS A 199 6.10 -24.29 5.76
CA HIS A 199 5.47 -24.98 4.63
C HIS A 199 6.50 -25.26 3.54
N GLU A 200 6.36 -26.39 2.88
CA GLU A 200 7.23 -26.80 1.76
C GLU A 200 7.00 -25.91 0.54
N GLU A 201 5.74 -25.63 0.23
CA GLU A 201 5.36 -24.73 -0.85
C GLU A 201 5.58 -23.28 -0.43
N GLN A 202 6.50 -22.61 -1.13
CA GLN A 202 6.88 -21.24 -0.83
C GLN A 202 5.92 -20.24 -1.46
N MET A 203 5.43 -19.31 -0.68
CA MET A 203 4.63 -18.18 -1.16
C MET A 203 5.53 -17.11 -1.80
N PRO A 204 5.07 -16.48 -2.90
CA PRO A 204 5.73 -15.30 -3.46
C PRO A 204 5.68 -14.13 -2.47
N LYS A 205 6.42 -13.07 -2.78
CA LYS A 205 6.41 -11.86 -1.95
C LYS A 205 5.02 -11.21 -1.90
N ILE A 206 4.37 -11.26 -0.74
CA ILE A 206 3.07 -10.62 -0.48
C ILE A 206 3.31 -9.33 0.32
N THR A 207 2.73 -8.24 -0.15
CA THR A 207 2.78 -6.91 0.49
C THR A 207 1.41 -6.23 0.33
N PRO A 208 1.10 -5.17 1.09
CA PRO A 208 -0.15 -4.41 0.89
C PRO A 208 -0.35 -3.95 -0.56
N HIS A 209 0.74 -3.63 -1.26
CA HIS A 209 0.68 -3.25 -2.66
C HIS A 209 0.35 -4.43 -3.59
N VAL A 210 0.84 -5.63 -3.28
CA VAL A 210 0.47 -6.87 -4.00
C VAL A 210 -1.00 -7.20 -3.77
N CYS A 211 -1.54 -7.00 -2.56
CA CYS A 211 -2.97 -7.18 -2.28
C CYS A 211 -3.82 -6.30 -3.22
N ARG A 212 -3.46 -5.02 -3.35
CA ARG A 212 -4.15 -4.11 -4.28
C ARG A 212 -4.02 -4.56 -5.74
N HIS A 213 -2.82 -4.99 -6.18
CA HIS A 213 -2.65 -5.52 -7.54
C HIS A 213 -3.50 -6.76 -7.78
N THR A 214 -3.59 -7.66 -6.81
CA THR A 214 -4.43 -8.86 -6.88
C THR A 214 -5.90 -8.47 -7.01
N TYR A 215 -6.38 -7.55 -6.17
CA TYR A 215 -7.74 -7.01 -6.27
C TYR A 215 -8.04 -6.42 -7.65
N CYS A 216 -7.21 -5.49 -8.13
CA CYS A 216 -7.42 -4.87 -9.43
C CYS A 216 -7.40 -5.90 -10.58
N SER A 217 -6.50 -6.89 -10.52
CA SER A 217 -6.43 -7.96 -11.52
C SER A 217 -7.69 -8.84 -11.51
N ASN A 218 -8.23 -9.14 -10.32
CA ASN A 218 -9.45 -9.92 -10.19
C ASN A 218 -10.68 -9.13 -10.68
N MET A 219 -10.76 -7.83 -10.40
CA MET A 219 -11.81 -6.95 -10.92
C MET A 219 -11.77 -6.85 -12.45
N ALA A 220 -10.57 -6.67 -13.02
CA ALA A 220 -10.40 -6.63 -14.47
C ALA A 220 -10.81 -7.96 -15.15
N LYS A 221 -10.46 -9.11 -14.55
CA LYS A 221 -10.89 -10.43 -15.03
C LYS A 221 -12.40 -10.62 -14.95
N ALA A 222 -13.07 -10.00 -13.96
CA ALA A 222 -14.52 -10.00 -13.83
C ALA A 222 -15.22 -8.98 -14.76
N GLY A 223 -14.49 -8.30 -15.64
CA GLY A 223 -15.03 -7.33 -16.58
C GLY A 223 -15.34 -5.96 -15.97
N MET A 224 -14.93 -5.70 -14.74
CA MET A 224 -15.07 -4.40 -14.12
C MET A 224 -13.88 -3.51 -14.47
N ASN A 225 -14.15 -2.25 -14.79
CA ASN A 225 -13.07 -1.27 -14.99
C ASN A 225 -12.54 -0.85 -13.61
N PRO A 226 -11.26 -1.12 -13.29
CA PRO A 226 -10.68 -0.87 -11.96
C PRO A 226 -10.48 0.62 -11.65
#